data_b3bdadbe6ece04968e3da3fb31ef863f
#
_entry.id   b3bdadbe6ece04968e3da3fb31ef863f
#
_cell.length_a   1.000
_cell.length_b   1.000
_cell.length_c   1.000
_cell.angle_alpha   90.00
_cell.angle_beta   90.00
_cell.angle_gamma   90.00
#
_symmetry.space_group_name_H-M   'P 1'
#
loop_
_entity.id
_entity.type
_entity.pdbx_description
1 polymer ?
#
loop_
_entity_poly.entity_id
_entity_poly.type
_entity_poly.pdbx_seq_one_letter_code
_entity_poly.pdbx_strand_id
1 'polypeptide(L)'
;MVDNAADDGAHARTRESVPMITERLDGTRIAITGATGFLGTALVERFLRAVPGCELVLVVRAGKRTPARERVRREILRNDCFDRLRAELGDRFEAEMDRRIDVIEGDVSRDGLGLNDEGRAILKTCHTVVHSAAAVAFDSPLDSAVETNLLGPTRVAAAMREAGCTGHLIAVSTCYVAGARRGDAPEKVLPETPFATEADWRAEVAAARRLRSDTDAISRTVPKLAMFRKRARAELGGAGTPLLAAKTEKLREDWVRNELVEAGRARAASLGWPDAYAYTKALGERALLETRDGVPVTTVRPSIIESAMAEPRPGWIRGFRMAEPVIISYARGLLKEFPGIPEGVVDVIPVDMVVAAIIAVAAAGPDPSGPTVYQVASGARQPLRYREMVTTIREWFTEHPLYDKEGQPILVPEWSFPGRGRVEQQLRRATNLLKRGEKLIAALPVRGSQAEIVSDLEVLHIVIRHVICIPPKNHIAKCGAPFHGRQEFFRCDIFSA
;
A
#
# COMPACT_ATOMS: atom_id res chain seq x y z
N MET A 1 -42.04 -65.93 0.78
CA MET A 1 -42.14 -65.45 2.16
C MET A 1 -40.78 -65.49 2.79
N VAL A 2 -40.12 -64.40 2.76
CA VAL A 2 -39.08 -63.98 3.75
C VAL A 2 -39.01 -62.48 3.62
N ASP A 3 -39.50 -61.76 4.62
CA ASP A 3 -39.42 -60.35 4.82
C ASP A 3 -37.95 -59.97 5.11
N ASN A 4 -37.44 -58.96 4.40
CA ASN A 4 -36.21 -58.26 4.72
C ASN A 4 -36.53 -56.79 4.97
N ALA A 5 -36.85 -56.48 6.22
CA ALA A 5 -36.91 -55.09 6.68
C ALA A 5 -35.48 -54.56 6.83
N ALA A 6 -35.06 -53.70 5.91
CA ALA A 6 -33.83 -52.92 6.04
C ALA A 6 -34.11 -51.71 6.93
N ASP A 7 -33.39 -51.67 8.01
CA ASP A 7 -33.35 -50.59 9.00
C ASP A 7 -32.64 -49.35 8.37
N ASP A 8 -33.44 -48.38 7.93
CA ASP A 8 -32.99 -47.07 7.41
C ASP A 8 -32.78 -46.10 8.59
N GLY A 9 -31.76 -46.39 9.40
CA GLY A 9 -31.23 -45.45 10.40
C GLY A 9 -30.53 -44.28 9.77
N ALA A 10 -31.25 -43.35 9.14
CA ALA A 10 -30.71 -42.08 8.65
C ALA A 10 -30.26 -41.25 9.84
N HIS A 11 -28.96 -41.28 10.14
CA HIS A 11 -28.33 -40.29 10.98
C HIS A 11 -28.43 -38.91 10.28
N ALA A 12 -29.46 -38.17 10.58
CA ALA A 12 -29.54 -36.73 10.34
C ALA A 12 -28.46 -36.09 11.20
N ARG A 13 -27.23 -35.92 10.63
CA ARG A 13 -26.25 -34.99 11.17
C ARG A 13 -26.88 -33.61 11.06
N THR A 14 -27.34 -33.06 12.18
CA THR A 14 -27.66 -31.66 12.32
C THR A 14 -26.43 -30.87 11.85
N ARG A 15 -26.52 -30.24 10.69
CA ARG A 15 -25.53 -29.25 10.26
C ARG A 15 -25.62 -28.13 11.29
N GLU A 16 -24.66 -28.07 12.24
CA GLU A 16 -24.47 -26.90 13.05
C GLU A 16 -24.29 -25.71 12.07
N SER A 17 -25.16 -24.73 12.16
CA SER A 17 -25.08 -23.53 11.33
C SER A 17 -23.76 -22.82 11.67
N VAL A 18 -22.87 -22.71 10.70
CA VAL A 18 -21.62 -21.95 10.88
C VAL A 18 -22.02 -20.50 11.19
N PRO A 19 -21.62 -19.96 12.36
CA PRO A 19 -21.99 -18.59 12.72
C PRO A 19 -21.55 -17.60 11.65
N MET A 20 -22.41 -16.63 11.35
CA MET A 20 -22.10 -15.59 10.36
C MET A 20 -20.90 -14.74 10.80
N ILE A 21 -20.18 -14.16 9.86
CA ILE A 21 -18.99 -13.28 10.12
C ILE A 21 -19.37 -12.17 11.12
N THR A 22 -20.55 -11.57 10.93
CA THR A 22 -21.07 -10.51 11.81
C THR A 22 -21.28 -10.98 13.25
N GLU A 23 -21.79 -12.20 13.45
CA GLU A 23 -22.00 -12.78 14.78
C GLU A 23 -20.67 -13.05 15.51
N ARG A 24 -19.64 -13.49 14.77
CA ARG A 24 -18.30 -13.74 15.34
C ARG A 24 -17.55 -12.48 15.74
N LEU A 25 -17.87 -11.37 15.11
CA LEU A 25 -17.22 -10.08 15.37
C LEU A 25 -18.08 -9.18 16.27
N ASP A 26 -19.29 -9.59 16.63
CA ASP A 26 -20.13 -8.84 17.55
C ASP A 26 -19.48 -8.69 18.93
N GLY A 27 -19.54 -7.51 19.52
CA GLY A 27 -18.87 -7.18 20.78
C GLY A 27 -17.33 -7.22 20.73
N THR A 28 -16.72 -7.41 19.56
CA THR A 28 -15.25 -7.39 19.46
C THR A 28 -14.69 -6.00 19.33
N ARG A 29 -13.45 -5.83 19.80
CA ARG A 29 -12.67 -4.59 19.71
C ARG A 29 -11.46 -4.82 18.79
N ILE A 30 -11.34 -4.01 17.74
CA ILE A 30 -10.39 -4.21 16.65
C ILE A 30 -9.47 -2.99 16.54
N ALA A 31 -8.18 -3.17 16.80
CA ALA A 31 -7.20 -2.11 16.56
C ALA A 31 -6.74 -2.10 15.10
N ILE A 32 -6.59 -0.91 14.52
CA ILE A 32 -6.14 -0.74 13.12
C ILE A 32 -5.00 0.29 13.06
N THR A 33 -3.83 -0.13 12.62
CA THR A 33 -2.77 0.78 12.19
C THR A 33 -2.89 1.07 10.69
N GLY A 34 -2.47 2.26 10.25
CA GLY A 34 -2.60 2.63 8.84
C GLY A 34 -4.00 3.01 8.39
N ALA A 35 -4.91 3.30 9.32
CA ALA A 35 -6.31 3.67 9.06
C ALA A 35 -6.46 4.89 8.13
N THR A 36 -5.49 5.80 8.09
CA THR A 36 -5.48 6.96 7.17
C THR A 36 -5.05 6.63 5.74
N GLY A 37 -4.66 5.39 5.45
CA GLY A 37 -4.30 4.91 4.12
C GLY A 37 -5.51 4.48 3.29
N PHE A 38 -5.28 4.10 2.02
CA PHE A 38 -6.32 3.62 1.10
C PHE A 38 -7.06 2.40 1.68
N LEU A 39 -6.35 1.28 1.88
CA LEU A 39 -6.93 0.06 2.46
C LEU A 39 -7.50 0.29 3.87
N GLY A 40 -6.77 1.04 4.72
CA GLY A 40 -7.20 1.28 6.11
C GLY A 40 -8.50 2.07 6.19
N THR A 41 -8.71 3.06 5.32
CA THR A 41 -9.96 3.83 5.26
C THR A 41 -11.15 2.96 4.86
N ALA A 42 -10.97 2.10 3.86
CA ALA A 42 -11.99 1.14 3.42
C ALA A 42 -12.30 0.11 4.52
N LEU A 43 -11.28 -0.38 5.24
CA LEU A 43 -11.47 -1.28 6.39
C LEU A 43 -12.30 -0.64 7.50
N VAL A 44 -11.98 0.60 7.89
CA VAL A 44 -12.72 1.32 8.93
C VAL A 44 -14.18 1.48 8.53
N GLU A 45 -14.46 1.95 7.32
CA GLU A 45 -15.83 2.09 6.82
C GLU A 45 -16.59 0.76 6.84
N ARG A 46 -15.96 -0.30 6.30
CA ARG A 46 -16.63 -1.59 6.15
C ARG A 46 -16.91 -2.26 7.51
N PHE A 47 -15.99 -2.19 8.47
CA PHE A 47 -16.25 -2.68 9.83
C PHE A 47 -17.42 -1.93 10.47
N LEU A 48 -17.42 -0.59 10.39
CA LEU A 48 -18.49 0.21 10.99
C LEU A 48 -19.86 -0.04 10.36
N ARG A 49 -19.91 -0.25 9.06
CA ARG A 49 -21.16 -0.46 8.34
C ARG A 49 -21.65 -1.91 8.42
N ALA A 50 -20.77 -2.90 8.21
CA ALA A 50 -21.17 -4.30 8.09
C ALA A 50 -21.16 -5.07 9.41
N VAL A 51 -20.51 -4.56 10.46
CA VAL A 51 -20.42 -5.19 11.79
C VAL A 51 -20.85 -4.20 12.88
N PRO A 52 -22.17 -3.96 13.06
CA PRO A 52 -22.66 -2.89 13.93
C PRO A 52 -22.24 -3.02 15.41
N GLY A 53 -21.99 -4.24 15.89
CA GLY A 53 -21.58 -4.52 17.27
C GLY A 53 -20.09 -4.41 17.54
N CYS A 54 -19.22 -4.20 16.52
CA CYS A 54 -17.79 -4.06 16.77
C CYS A 54 -17.39 -2.62 17.14
N GLU A 55 -16.32 -2.48 17.91
CA GLU A 55 -15.64 -1.21 18.21
C GLU A 55 -14.25 -1.17 17.54
N LEU A 56 -13.82 0.01 17.14
CA LEU A 56 -12.53 0.21 16.49
C LEU A 56 -11.59 1.06 17.36
N VAL A 57 -10.33 0.67 17.40
CA VAL A 57 -9.24 1.42 17.99
C VAL A 57 -8.29 1.86 16.88
N LEU A 58 -8.28 3.13 16.52
CA LEU A 58 -7.44 3.63 15.44
C LEU A 58 -6.11 4.13 15.99
N VAL A 59 -5.02 3.44 15.62
CA VAL A 59 -3.65 3.84 15.96
C VAL A 59 -3.16 4.82 14.91
N VAL A 60 -3.10 6.10 15.25
CA VAL A 60 -2.84 7.20 14.31
C VAL A 60 -1.75 8.12 14.84
N ARG A 61 -0.79 8.48 13.99
CA ARG A 61 0.24 9.48 14.32
C ARG A 61 -0.38 10.87 14.44
N ALA A 62 0.01 11.63 15.44
CA ALA A 62 -0.25 13.07 15.42
C ALA A 62 0.47 13.76 14.26
N GLY A 63 -0.12 14.80 13.73
CA GLY A 63 0.56 15.72 12.82
C GLY A 63 1.39 16.75 13.61
N LYS A 64 2.21 17.55 12.91
CA LYS A 64 3.03 18.59 13.56
C LYS A 64 2.19 19.59 14.42
N ARG A 65 0.94 19.84 14.03
CA ARG A 65 0.02 20.77 14.69
C ARG A 65 -1.40 20.21 14.82
N THR A 66 -1.61 18.93 14.54
CA THR A 66 -2.94 18.33 14.46
C THR A 66 -2.93 17.06 15.31
N PRO A 67 -3.74 17.00 16.39
CA PRO A 67 -3.88 15.80 17.21
C PRO A 67 -4.38 14.60 16.39
N ALA A 68 -4.08 13.37 16.86
CA ALA A 68 -4.48 12.15 16.18
C ALA A 68 -6.00 12.07 15.96
N ARG A 69 -6.82 12.43 16.94
CA ARG A 69 -8.29 12.44 16.84
C ARG A 69 -8.82 13.39 15.75
N GLU A 70 -8.23 14.57 15.64
CA GLU A 70 -8.59 15.52 14.59
C GLU A 70 -8.18 15.02 13.20
N ARG A 71 -7.05 14.31 13.10
CA ARG A 71 -6.66 13.64 11.85
C ARG A 71 -7.66 12.56 11.45
N VAL A 72 -8.16 11.75 12.39
CA VAL A 72 -9.20 10.75 12.11
C VAL A 72 -10.45 11.41 11.55
N ARG A 73 -10.95 12.47 12.22
CA ARG A 73 -12.13 13.21 11.73
C ARG A 73 -11.93 13.77 10.33
N ARG A 74 -10.80 14.43 10.09
CA ARG A 74 -10.52 15.10 8.81
C ARG A 74 -10.14 14.15 7.69
N GLU A 75 -9.28 13.16 7.96
CA GLU A 75 -8.66 12.33 6.92
C GLU A 75 -9.42 11.02 6.68
N ILE A 76 -10.21 10.54 7.65
CA ILE A 76 -10.99 9.30 7.54
C ILE A 76 -12.47 9.62 7.45
N LEU A 77 -13.09 10.16 8.52
CA LEU A 77 -14.54 10.28 8.61
C LEU A 77 -15.15 11.29 7.62
N ARG A 78 -14.38 12.25 7.10
CA ARG A 78 -14.82 13.16 6.03
C ARG A 78 -14.53 12.64 4.62
N ASN A 79 -13.90 11.47 4.49
CA ASN A 79 -13.64 10.89 3.19
C ASN A 79 -14.96 10.43 2.53
N ASP A 80 -15.01 10.48 1.20
CA ASP A 80 -16.17 10.04 0.40
C ASP A 80 -16.45 8.52 0.50
N CYS A 81 -15.49 7.74 1.01
CA CYS A 81 -15.69 6.36 1.42
C CYS A 81 -16.88 6.22 2.40
N PHE A 82 -17.11 7.22 3.23
CA PHE A 82 -18.15 7.24 4.27
C PHE A 82 -19.48 7.83 3.82
N ASP A 83 -19.64 8.22 2.54
CA ASP A 83 -20.88 8.87 2.08
C ASP A 83 -22.10 7.98 2.29
N ARG A 84 -21.98 6.68 2.00
CA ARG A 84 -23.04 5.71 2.23
C ARG A 84 -23.39 5.59 3.72
N LEU A 85 -22.40 5.38 4.57
CA LEU A 85 -22.61 5.24 6.02
C LEU A 85 -23.19 6.54 6.64
N ARG A 86 -22.76 7.72 6.16
CA ARG A 86 -23.34 9.00 6.55
C ARG A 86 -24.81 9.10 6.14
N ALA A 87 -25.14 8.70 4.94
CA ALA A 87 -26.53 8.71 4.46
C ALA A 87 -27.43 7.75 5.25
N GLU A 88 -26.92 6.55 5.60
CA GLU A 88 -27.64 5.55 6.38
C GLU A 88 -27.89 5.99 7.84
N LEU A 89 -26.93 6.66 8.46
CA LEU A 89 -27.02 7.08 9.86
C LEU A 89 -27.64 8.48 10.05
N GLY A 90 -27.57 9.35 9.05
CA GLY A 90 -28.07 10.74 9.12
C GLY A 90 -27.47 11.48 10.31
N ASP A 91 -28.33 12.13 11.11
CA ASP A 91 -27.94 12.94 12.28
C ASP A 91 -27.25 12.11 13.39
N ARG A 92 -27.38 10.79 13.37
CA ARG A 92 -26.73 9.89 14.33
C ARG A 92 -25.27 9.60 14.01
N PHE A 93 -24.78 10.01 12.84
CA PHE A 93 -23.44 9.63 12.36
C PHE A 93 -22.33 10.04 13.36
N GLU A 94 -22.26 11.30 13.77
CA GLU A 94 -21.19 11.77 14.68
C GLU A 94 -21.24 11.05 16.03
N ALA A 95 -22.44 10.89 16.62
CA ALA A 95 -22.62 10.21 17.90
C ALA A 95 -22.22 8.72 17.82
N GLU A 96 -22.54 8.06 16.70
CA GLU A 96 -22.17 6.66 16.46
C GLU A 96 -20.68 6.51 16.26
N MET A 97 -20.02 7.43 15.54
CA MET A 97 -18.57 7.42 15.38
C MET A 97 -17.84 7.66 16.70
N ASP A 98 -18.30 8.62 17.50
CA ASP A 98 -17.71 8.90 18.82
C ASP A 98 -17.91 7.74 19.81
N ARG A 99 -19.00 6.96 19.67
CA ARG A 99 -19.28 5.77 20.50
C ARG A 99 -18.41 4.58 20.11
N ARG A 100 -18.14 4.37 18.80
CA ARG A 100 -17.53 3.15 18.28
C ARG A 100 -16.06 3.28 17.94
N ILE A 101 -15.48 4.48 17.96
CA ILE A 101 -14.11 4.72 17.58
C ILE A 101 -13.32 5.32 18.73
N ASP A 102 -12.37 4.56 19.25
CA ASP A 102 -11.28 5.10 20.05
C ASP A 102 -10.09 5.45 19.17
N VAL A 103 -9.40 6.52 19.54
CA VAL A 103 -8.19 6.97 18.84
C VAL A 103 -7.04 7.02 19.82
N ILE A 104 -5.99 6.23 19.55
CA ILE A 104 -4.75 6.29 20.30
C ILE A 104 -3.64 6.86 19.43
N GLU A 105 -2.82 7.74 20.01
CA GLU A 105 -1.67 8.26 19.30
C GLU A 105 -0.54 7.24 19.30
N GLY A 106 -0.08 6.84 18.09
CA GLY A 106 0.97 5.85 17.94
C GLY A 106 1.65 5.91 16.57
N ASP A 107 2.91 5.49 16.55
CA ASP A 107 3.75 5.45 15.34
C ASP A 107 4.48 4.11 15.23
N VAL A 108 4.20 3.34 14.19
CA VAL A 108 4.82 2.02 13.93
C VAL A 108 6.33 2.11 13.68
N SER A 109 6.87 3.29 13.43
CA SER A 109 8.31 3.51 13.31
C SER A 109 9.02 3.70 14.65
N ARG A 110 8.28 3.70 15.77
CA ARG A 110 8.79 3.87 17.12
C ARG A 110 8.64 2.60 17.94
N ASP A 111 9.59 2.35 18.84
CA ASP A 111 9.50 1.23 19.77
C ASP A 111 8.31 1.42 20.72
N GLY A 112 7.62 0.32 21.08
CA GLY A 112 6.36 0.36 21.81
C GLY A 112 5.26 1.17 21.11
N LEU A 113 5.39 1.44 19.79
CA LEU A 113 4.57 2.34 19.00
C LEU A 113 4.53 3.79 19.55
N GLY A 114 5.37 4.14 20.50
CA GLY A 114 5.34 5.41 21.22
C GLY A 114 4.08 5.61 22.06
N LEU A 115 3.38 4.54 22.46
CA LEU A 115 2.16 4.59 23.24
C LEU A 115 2.42 5.05 24.68
N ASN A 116 1.55 5.90 25.19
CA ASN A 116 1.45 6.21 26.63
C ASN A 116 0.70 5.08 27.38
N ASP A 117 0.57 5.20 28.71
CA ASP A 117 -0.10 4.19 29.55
C ASP A 117 -1.56 3.98 29.18
N GLU A 118 -2.27 5.05 28.84
CA GLU A 118 -3.67 5.00 28.38
C GLU A 118 -3.77 4.23 27.04
N GLY A 119 -2.91 4.55 26.08
CA GLY A 119 -2.87 3.84 24.80
C GLY A 119 -2.56 2.36 24.95
N ARG A 120 -1.67 1.98 25.86
CA ARG A 120 -1.39 0.58 26.21
C ARG A 120 -2.60 -0.10 26.87
N ALA A 121 -3.27 0.59 27.80
CA ALA A 121 -4.48 0.07 28.45
C ALA A 121 -5.60 -0.18 27.44
N ILE A 122 -5.79 0.72 26.47
CA ILE A 122 -6.74 0.54 25.37
C ILE A 122 -6.35 -0.61 24.46
N LEU A 123 -5.08 -0.69 24.03
CA LEU A 123 -4.59 -1.77 23.15
C LEU A 123 -4.77 -3.16 23.79
N LYS A 124 -4.60 -3.27 25.11
CA LYS A 124 -4.82 -4.49 25.88
C LYS A 124 -6.21 -5.08 25.69
N THR A 125 -7.23 -4.26 25.47
CA THR A 125 -8.63 -4.69 25.32
C THR A 125 -8.98 -5.19 23.93
N CYS A 126 -8.05 -5.11 22.97
CA CYS A 126 -8.32 -5.47 21.57
C CYS A 126 -8.27 -6.99 21.37
N HIS A 127 -9.29 -7.55 20.70
CA HIS A 127 -9.38 -8.96 20.32
C HIS A 127 -8.60 -9.23 19.03
N THR A 128 -8.48 -8.23 18.16
CA THR A 128 -7.74 -8.30 16.90
C THR A 128 -6.98 -7.01 16.65
N VAL A 129 -5.77 -7.12 16.12
CA VAL A 129 -4.98 -5.98 15.66
C VAL A 129 -4.69 -6.14 14.18
N VAL A 130 -5.19 -5.25 13.35
CA VAL A 130 -4.91 -5.20 11.91
C VAL A 130 -3.78 -4.22 11.65
N HIS A 131 -2.62 -4.75 11.27
CA HIS A 131 -1.48 -3.91 10.90
C HIS A 131 -1.42 -3.69 9.40
N SER A 132 -1.98 -2.56 8.93
CA SER A 132 -1.96 -2.15 7.51
C SER A 132 -1.07 -0.94 7.22
N ALA A 133 -0.39 -0.39 8.23
CA ALA A 133 0.55 0.71 8.05
C ALA A 133 1.79 0.25 7.25
N ALA A 134 2.10 0.97 6.18
CA ALA A 134 3.26 0.68 5.34
C ALA A 134 3.77 1.93 4.60
N ALA A 135 5.06 1.96 4.28
CA ALA A 135 5.63 2.86 3.29
C ALA A 135 5.49 2.19 1.91
N VAL A 136 4.45 2.54 1.17
CA VAL A 136 4.06 1.85 -0.09
C VAL A 136 4.70 2.44 -1.35
N ALA A 137 5.39 3.60 -1.25
CA ALA A 137 6.05 4.20 -2.40
C ALA A 137 7.30 3.39 -2.79
N PHE A 138 7.41 3.01 -4.06
CA PHE A 138 8.57 2.27 -4.60
C PHE A 138 9.87 3.08 -4.55
N ASP A 139 9.77 4.40 -4.44
CA ASP A 139 10.87 5.34 -4.25
C ASP A 139 11.02 5.78 -2.78
N SER A 140 10.59 4.95 -1.83
CA SER A 140 10.86 5.20 -0.42
C SER A 140 12.35 5.09 -0.12
N PRO A 141 12.92 6.02 0.66
CA PRO A 141 14.28 5.88 1.19
C PRO A 141 14.41 4.58 1.98
N LEU A 142 15.55 3.89 1.82
CA LEU A 142 15.77 2.56 2.41
C LEU A 142 15.58 2.55 3.93
N ASP A 143 16.11 3.53 4.63
CA ASP A 143 15.97 3.69 6.08
C ASP A 143 14.51 3.78 6.51
N SER A 144 13.72 4.62 5.82
CA SER A 144 12.29 4.79 6.09
C SER A 144 11.50 3.52 5.80
N ALA A 145 11.81 2.82 4.70
CA ALA A 145 11.18 1.55 4.37
C ALA A 145 11.52 0.45 5.39
N VAL A 146 12.76 0.39 5.88
CA VAL A 146 13.19 -0.53 6.94
C VAL A 146 12.45 -0.24 8.25
N GLU A 147 12.40 1.01 8.70
CA GLU A 147 11.74 1.36 9.95
C GLU A 147 10.22 1.08 9.93
N THR A 148 9.58 1.23 8.77
CA THR A 148 8.12 1.08 8.66
C THR A 148 7.69 -0.32 8.22
N ASN A 149 8.30 -0.88 7.17
CA ASN A 149 7.84 -2.14 6.57
C ASN A 149 8.49 -3.37 7.20
N LEU A 150 9.78 -3.25 7.60
CA LEU A 150 10.50 -4.36 8.22
C LEU A 150 10.21 -4.39 9.74
N LEU A 151 10.49 -3.28 10.44
CA LEU A 151 10.35 -3.21 11.89
C LEU A 151 8.94 -2.90 12.38
N GLY A 152 8.08 -2.28 11.55
CA GLY A 152 6.72 -1.96 11.93
C GLY A 152 5.92 -3.14 12.48
N PRO A 153 5.79 -4.27 11.75
CA PRO A 153 5.05 -5.43 12.24
C PRO A 153 5.66 -6.06 13.50
N THR A 154 6.99 -6.06 13.64
CA THR A 154 7.65 -6.56 14.86
C THR A 154 7.36 -5.68 16.07
N ARG A 155 7.34 -4.36 15.88
CA ARG A 155 6.99 -3.38 16.93
C ARG A 155 5.54 -3.47 17.34
N VAL A 156 4.63 -3.75 16.39
CA VAL A 156 3.22 -3.99 16.73
C VAL A 156 3.09 -5.23 17.61
N ALA A 157 3.72 -6.35 17.24
CA ALA A 157 3.70 -7.56 18.06
C ALA A 157 4.33 -7.33 19.45
N ALA A 158 5.45 -6.60 19.51
CA ALA A 158 6.08 -6.23 20.79
C ALA A 158 5.16 -5.37 21.66
N ALA A 159 4.53 -4.33 21.09
CA ALA A 159 3.61 -3.46 21.81
C ALA A 159 2.36 -4.22 22.32
N MET A 160 1.85 -5.19 21.56
CA MET A 160 0.78 -6.08 22.03
C MET A 160 1.20 -6.86 23.28
N ARG A 161 2.40 -7.47 23.27
CA ARG A 161 2.93 -8.21 24.44
C ARG A 161 3.14 -7.29 25.64
N GLU A 162 3.79 -6.16 25.42
CA GLU A 162 4.08 -5.17 26.48
C GLU A 162 2.79 -4.63 27.11
N ALA A 163 1.72 -4.45 26.32
CA ALA A 163 0.42 -4.07 26.80
C ALA A 163 -0.35 -5.22 27.46
N GLY A 164 0.07 -6.47 27.31
CA GLY A 164 -0.68 -7.66 27.73
C GLY A 164 -1.91 -7.95 26.86
N CYS A 165 -1.87 -7.53 25.58
CA CYS A 165 -2.89 -7.86 24.58
C CYS A 165 -2.65 -9.27 24.04
N THR A 166 -3.63 -10.16 24.24
CA THR A 166 -3.59 -11.56 23.76
C THR A 166 -4.31 -11.75 22.43
N GLY A 167 -4.68 -10.65 21.78
CA GLY A 167 -5.44 -10.63 20.54
C GLY A 167 -4.68 -11.20 19.33
N HIS A 168 -5.43 -11.43 18.25
CA HIS A 168 -4.92 -11.90 16.97
C HIS A 168 -4.29 -10.77 16.16
N LEU A 169 -3.02 -10.90 15.75
CA LEU A 169 -2.36 -9.95 14.85
C LEU A 169 -2.55 -10.37 13.39
N ILE A 170 -3.25 -9.53 12.62
CA ILE A 170 -3.37 -9.67 11.16
C ILE A 170 -2.40 -8.68 10.51
N ALA A 171 -1.31 -9.19 9.96
CA ALA A 171 -0.28 -8.38 9.30
C ALA A 171 -0.53 -8.30 7.80
N VAL A 172 -0.81 -7.09 7.29
CA VAL A 172 -0.97 -6.88 5.84
C VAL A 172 0.40 -6.75 5.19
N SER A 173 0.73 -7.71 4.35
CA SER A 173 1.95 -7.78 3.55
C SER A 173 1.65 -7.55 2.06
N THR A 174 2.26 -8.30 1.17
CA THR A 174 2.04 -8.23 -0.29
C THR A 174 2.47 -9.51 -0.98
N CYS A 175 1.85 -9.85 -2.10
CA CYS A 175 2.33 -10.92 -2.99
C CYS A 175 3.74 -10.62 -3.56
N TYR A 176 4.18 -9.35 -3.56
CA TYR A 176 5.52 -8.96 -4.02
C TYR A 176 6.69 -9.49 -3.19
N VAL A 177 6.43 -10.04 -1.99
CA VAL A 177 7.45 -10.74 -1.20
C VAL A 177 8.08 -11.91 -1.97
N ALA A 178 7.41 -12.43 -2.99
CA ALA A 178 7.95 -13.44 -3.90
C ALA A 178 9.15 -12.94 -4.74
N GLY A 179 9.34 -11.62 -4.88
CA GLY A 179 10.43 -11.03 -5.64
C GLY A 179 10.32 -11.21 -7.16
N ALA A 180 11.44 -10.98 -7.86
CA ALA A 180 11.54 -11.06 -9.32
C ALA A 180 11.84 -12.51 -9.78
N ARG A 181 11.03 -13.47 -9.38
CA ARG A 181 11.24 -14.91 -9.66
C ARG A 181 10.14 -15.47 -10.56
N ARG A 182 10.44 -16.60 -11.20
CA ARG A 182 9.49 -17.37 -12.02
C ARG A 182 8.89 -18.50 -11.19
N GLY A 183 7.67 -18.91 -11.51
CA GLY A 183 7.01 -20.05 -10.90
C GLY A 183 5.85 -19.65 -10.01
N ASP A 184 5.38 -20.60 -9.22
CA ASP A 184 4.26 -20.40 -8.30
C ASP A 184 4.74 -19.82 -6.97
N ALA A 185 3.96 -18.90 -6.42
CA ALA A 185 4.14 -18.36 -5.08
C ALA A 185 3.18 -19.10 -4.12
N PRO A 186 3.66 -20.06 -3.32
CA PRO A 186 2.80 -20.82 -2.42
C PRO A 186 2.27 -19.94 -1.29
N GLU A 187 1.06 -20.26 -0.85
CA GLU A 187 0.39 -19.64 0.30
C GLU A 187 0.93 -20.21 1.62
N LYS A 188 2.20 -19.95 1.87
CA LYS A 188 2.96 -20.46 3.02
C LYS A 188 3.75 -19.34 3.67
N VAL A 189 4.17 -19.55 4.92
CA VAL A 189 5.14 -18.66 5.59
C VAL A 189 6.45 -18.61 4.79
N LEU A 190 7.09 -17.44 4.77
CA LEU A 190 8.26 -17.19 3.89
C LEU A 190 9.37 -18.23 4.01
N PRO A 191 9.79 -18.69 5.21
CA PRO A 191 10.83 -19.70 5.34
C PRO A 191 10.52 -21.03 4.62
N GLU A 192 9.24 -21.34 4.39
CA GLU A 192 8.80 -22.55 3.71
C GLU A 192 8.59 -22.36 2.20
N THR A 193 8.94 -21.19 1.67
CA THR A 193 8.77 -20.85 0.27
C THR A 193 10.09 -20.90 -0.49
N PRO A 194 10.06 -21.07 -1.83
CA PRO A 194 11.26 -20.91 -2.66
C PRO A 194 11.85 -19.49 -2.64
N PHE A 195 11.17 -18.53 -2.00
CA PHE A 195 11.56 -17.12 -1.92
C PHE A 195 12.27 -16.79 -0.61
N ALA A 196 12.46 -17.76 0.27
CA ALA A 196 13.24 -17.59 1.48
C ALA A 196 14.62 -16.98 1.14
N THR A 197 15.05 -16.05 1.98
CA THR A 197 16.38 -15.44 1.87
C THR A 197 17.14 -15.69 3.16
N GLU A 198 18.46 -15.92 3.03
CA GLU A 198 19.35 -16.03 4.18
C GLU A 198 19.82 -14.68 4.73
N ALA A 199 19.39 -13.56 4.08
CA ALA A 199 19.79 -12.22 4.53
C ALA A 199 19.40 -12.01 6.01
N ASP A 200 20.35 -11.68 6.83
CA ASP A 200 20.11 -11.34 8.24
C ASP A 200 19.43 -9.96 8.33
N TRP A 201 18.15 -9.97 8.65
CA TRP A 201 17.35 -8.76 8.73
C TRP A 201 17.88 -7.76 9.79
N ARG A 202 18.53 -8.23 10.86
CA ARG A 202 19.14 -7.37 11.87
C ARG A 202 20.35 -6.63 11.31
N ALA A 203 21.19 -7.32 10.54
CA ALA A 203 22.30 -6.72 9.82
C ALA A 203 21.81 -5.70 8.76
N GLU A 204 20.70 -5.99 8.05
CA GLU A 204 20.10 -5.06 7.10
C GLU A 204 19.56 -3.79 7.77
N VAL A 205 18.92 -3.90 8.92
CA VAL A 205 18.50 -2.75 9.74
C VAL A 205 19.70 -1.89 10.13
N ALA A 206 20.75 -2.51 10.66
CA ALA A 206 21.95 -1.81 11.07
C ALA A 206 22.66 -1.12 9.88
N ALA A 207 22.69 -1.79 8.71
CA ALA A 207 23.26 -1.24 7.49
C ALA A 207 22.47 -0.04 6.97
N ALA A 208 21.13 -0.11 6.95
CA ALA A 208 20.27 0.99 6.52
C ALA A 208 20.40 2.22 7.41
N ARG A 209 20.47 2.02 8.73
CA ARG A 209 20.69 3.11 9.69
C ARG A 209 22.07 3.77 9.54
N ARG A 210 23.12 2.97 9.36
CA ARG A 210 24.47 3.49 9.07
C ARG A 210 24.48 4.29 7.78
N LEU A 211 23.91 3.73 6.70
CA LEU A 211 23.85 4.41 5.41
C LEU A 211 23.15 5.78 5.52
N ARG A 212 22.06 5.87 6.28
CA ARG A 212 21.38 7.14 6.55
C ARG A 212 22.29 8.14 7.23
N SER A 213 22.98 7.72 8.29
CA SER A 213 23.91 8.55 9.06
C SER A 213 25.07 9.05 8.17
N ASP A 214 25.68 8.12 7.42
CA ASP A 214 26.83 8.43 6.58
C ASP A 214 26.42 9.37 5.42
N THR A 215 25.28 9.13 4.78
CA THR A 215 24.79 9.98 3.71
C THR A 215 24.45 11.38 4.22
N ASP A 216 23.83 11.50 5.40
CA ASP A 216 23.57 12.81 6.01
C ASP A 216 24.90 13.54 6.33
N ALA A 217 25.88 12.86 6.92
CA ALA A 217 27.20 13.41 7.20
C ALA A 217 27.92 13.88 5.93
N ILE A 218 27.93 13.06 4.87
CA ILE A 218 28.51 13.43 3.57
C ILE A 218 27.81 14.67 3.01
N SER A 219 26.48 14.75 3.12
CA SER A 219 25.71 15.89 2.60
C SER A 219 26.07 17.24 3.24
N ARG A 220 26.61 17.20 4.47
CA ARG A 220 27.02 18.39 5.25
C ARG A 220 28.48 18.76 5.08
N THR A 221 29.25 18.04 4.27
CA THR A 221 30.64 18.41 3.96
C THR A 221 30.69 19.74 3.20
N VAL A 222 31.78 20.49 3.39
CA VAL A 222 31.97 21.81 2.77
C VAL A 222 31.77 21.78 1.24
N PRO A 223 32.35 20.81 0.47
CA PRO A 223 32.14 20.74 -0.97
C PRO A 223 30.65 20.50 -1.35
N LYS A 224 29.94 19.62 -0.62
CA LYS A 224 28.52 19.33 -0.91
C LYS A 224 27.64 20.52 -0.60
N LEU A 225 27.83 21.19 0.53
CA LEU A 225 27.08 22.41 0.88
C LEU A 225 27.33 23.54 -0.14
N ALA A 226 28.57 23.72 -0.58
CA ALA A 226 28.89 24.67 -1.63
C ALA A 226 28.17 24.35 -2.95
N MET A 227 28.12 23.09 -3.34
CA MET A 227 27.39 22.60 -4.51
C MET A 227 25.88 22.92 -4.41
N PHE A 228 25.23 22.57 -3.28
CA PHE A 228 23.81 22.85 -3.07
C PHE A 228 23.52 24.34 -3.08
N ARG A 229 24.36 25.14 -2.42
CA ARG A 229 24.22 26.60 -2.42
C ARG A 229 24.38 27.25 -3.81
N LYS A 230 25.33 26.73 -4.62
CA LYS A 230 25.49 27.17 -6.02
C LYS A 230 24.25 26.86 -6.84
N ARG A 231 23.67 25.64 -6.67
CA ARG A 231 22.45 25.23 -7.36
C ARG A 231 21.24 26.05 -6.90
N ALA A 232 21.09 26.28 -5.59
CA ALA A 232 20.03 27.12 -5.05
C ALA A 232 20.06 28.57 -5.60
N ARG A 233 21.24 29.15 -5.71
CA ARG A 233 21.40 30.47 -6.33
C ARG A 233 20.99 30.49 -7.80
N ALA A 234 21.36 29.46 -8.55
CA ALA A 234 20.99 29.35 -9.96
C ALA A 234 19.46 29.22 -10.17
N GLU A 235 18.76 28.55 -9.24
CA GLU A 235 17.30 28.35 -9.30
C GLU A 235 16.51 29.57 -8.77
N LEU A 236 17.04 30.32 -7.81
CA LEU A 236 16.37 31.46 -7.18
C LEU A 236 16.69 32.84 -7.82
N GLY A 237 17.75 32.93 -8.63
CA GLY A 237 18.19 34.21 -9.18
C GLY A 237 18.57 35.22 -8.09
N GLY A 238 17.97 36.40 -8.11
CA GLY A 238 18.25 37.51 -7.18
C GLY A 238 17.46 37.44 -5.84
N ALA A 239 16.88 36.32 -5.46
CA ALA A 239 16.12 36.20 -4.22
C ALA A 239 16.98 36.30 -2.95
N GLY A 240 16.42 36.83 -1.87
CA GLY A 240 17.13 37.15 -0.63
C GLY A 240 17.69 35.94 0.15
N THR A 241 18.58 36.23 1.09
CA THR A 241 19.35 35.26 1.88
C THR A 241 18.51 34.19 2.60
N PRO A 242 17.32 34.46 3.23
CA PRO A 242 16.52 33.44 3.88
C PRO A 242 15.98 32.37 2.92
N LEU A 243 15.52 32.76 1.74
CA LEU A 243 15.06 31.85 0.70
C LEU A 243 16.19 30.97 0.16
N LEU A 244 17.42 31.55 0.02
CA LEU A 244 18.60 30.82 -0.40
C LEU A 244 18.98 29.73 0.62
N ALA A 245 18.91 30.02 1.93
CA ALA A 245 19.20 29.03 2.98
C ALA A 245 18.18 27.88 2.97
N ALA A 246 16.88 28.20 2.92
CA ALA A 246 15.81 27.22 2.87
C ALA A 246 15.90 26.33 1.60
N LYS A 247 16.18 26.94 0.44
CA LYS A 247 16.35 26.21 -0.83
C LYS A 247 17.59 25.32 -0.81
N THR A 248 18.69 25.80 -0.22
CA THR A 248 19.92 25.01 -0.06
C THR A 248 19.65 23.76 0.78
N GLU A 249 18.96 23.91 1.92
CA GLU A 249 18.62 22.80 2.78
C GLU A 249 17.67 21.81 2.10
N LYS A 250 16.64 22.30 1.40
CA LYS A 250 15.77 21.44 0.60
C LYS A 250 16.53 20.62 -0.44
N LEU A 251 17.46 21.23 -1.18
CA LEU A 251 18.28 20.51 -2.16
C LEU A 251 19.20 19.47 -1.51
N ARG A 252 19.70 19.75 -0.29
CA ARG A 252 20.46 18.77 0.50
C ARG A 252 19.59 17.59 0.90
N GLU A 253 18.40 17.85 1.45
CA GLU A 253 17.44 16.79 1.86
C GLU A 253 17.01 15.94 0.67
N ASP A 254 16.70 16.56 -0.48
CA ASP A 254 16.35 15.87 -1.72
C ASP A 254 17.51 14.99 -2.21
N TRP A 255 18.76 15.45 -2.10
CA TRP A 255 19.93 14.66 -2.44
C TRP A 255 20.08 13.44 -1.52
N VAL A 256 20.00 13.63 -0.19
CA VAL A 256 20.07 12.53 0.79
C VAL A 256 18.95 11.50 0.51
N ARG A 257 17.73 11.98 0.27
CA ARG A 257 16.62 11.10 -0.07
C ARG A 257 16.91 10.26 -1.32
N ASN A 258 17.40 10.88 -2.38
CA ASN A 258 17.68 10.20 -3.64
C ASN A 258 18.80 9.15 -3.49
N GLU A 259 19.87 9.44 -2.75
CA GLU A 259 20.95 8.46 -2.47
C GLU A 259 20.39 7.23 -1.74
N LEU A 260 19.53 7.44 -0.74
CA LEU A 260 18.90 6.35 0.03
C LEU A 260 17.90 5.54 -0.81
N VAL A 261 17.21 6.17 -1.75
CA VAL A 261 16.33 5.47 -2.72
C VAL A 261 17.16 4.59 -3.65
N GLU A 262 18.24 5.12 -4.24
CA GLU A 262 19.08 4.36 -5.16
C GLU A 262 19.81 3.21 -4.44
N ALA A 263 20.28 3.43 -3.22
CA ALA A 263 20.88 2.38 -2.41
C ALA A 263 19.85 1.27 -2.08
N GLY A 264 18.61 1.64 -1.76
CA GLY A 264 17.53 0.71 -1.52
C GLY A 264 17.21 -0.16 -2.74
N ARG A 265 17.16 0.43 -3.93
CA ARG A 265 16.99 -0.30 -5.20
C ARG A 265 18.14 -1.27 -5.47
N ALA A 266 19.37 -0.79 -5.34
CA ALA A 266 20.56 -1.59 -5.57
C ALA A 266 20.60 -2.79 -4.61
N ARG A 267 20.30 -2.56 -3.32
CA ARG A 267 20.26 -3.63 -2.31
C ARG A 267 19.17 -4.64 -2.58
N ALA A 268 17.94 -4.19 -2.84
CA ALA A 268 16.82 -5.05 -3.20
C ALA A 268 17.15 -5.91 -4.43
N ALA A 269 17.68 -5.29 -5.49
CA ALA A 269 18.04 -5.99 -6.72
C ALA A 269 19.13 -7.05 -6.51
N SER A 270 20.12 -6.79 -5.64
CA SER A 270 21.19 -7.76 -5.32
C SER A 270 20.66 -9.01 -4.60
N LEU A 271 19.47 -8.93 -4.00
CA LEU A 271 18.82 -10.02 -3.28
C LEU A 271 17.62 -10.63 -4.03
N GLY A 272 17.32 -10.13 -5.24
CA GLY A 272 16.26 -10.66 -6.10
C GLY A 272 14.89 -9.98 -5.95
N TRP A 273 14.81 -8.80 -5.33
CA TRP A 273 13.60 -7.99 -5.29
C TRP A 273 13.68 -6.77 -6.22
N PRO A 274 12.53 -6.31 -6.76
CA PRO A 274 12.51 -5.20 -7.70
C PRO A 274 12.78 -3.83 -7.06
N ASP A 275 12.47 -3.69 -5.78
CA ASP A 275 12.49 -2.42 -5.06
C ASP A 275 12.60 -2.61 -3.55
N ALA A 276 12.82 -1.49 -2.82
CA ALA A 276 12.94 -1.48 -1.37
C ALA A 276 11.60 -1.86 -0.66
N TYR A 277 10.44 -1.62 -1.29
CA TYR A 277 9.14 -1.97 -0.71
C TYR A 277 8.99 -3.48 -0.59
N ALA A 278 9.10 -4.20 -1.71
CA ALA A 278 8.96 -5.65 -1.73
C ALA A 278 10.02 -6.35 -0.84
N TYR A 279 11.26 -5.89 -0.90
CA TYR A 279 12.37 -6.37 -0.09
C TYR A 279 12.13 -6.19 1.41
N THR A 280 11.75 -4.98 1.85
CA THR A 280 11.53 -4.70 3.27
C THR A 280 10.26 -5.37 3.81
N LYS A 281 9.23 -5.59 2.99
CA LYS A 281 8.06 -6.40 3.34
C LYS A 281 8.43 -7.87 3.54
N ALA A 282 9.26 -8.45 2.66
CA ALA A 282 9.71 -9.82 2.80
C ALA A 282 10.52 -10.03 4.10
N LEU A 283 11.49 -9.16 4.37
CA LEU A 283 12.23 -9.22 5.62
C LEU A 283 11.35 -8.94 6.85
N GLY A 284 10.33 -8.09 6.72
CA GLY A 284 9.37 -7.79 7.79
C GLY A 284 8.53 -9.00 8.19
N GLU A 285 8.07 -9.80 7.22
CA GLU A 285 7.38 -11.07 7.52
C GLU A 285 8.30 -12.04 8.28
N ARG A 286 9.54 -12.18 7.82
CA ARG A 286 10.52 -13.04 8.50
C ARG A 286 10.81 -12.55 9.91
N ALA A 287 11.10 -11.26 10.07
CA ALA A 287 11.40 -10.66 11.37
C ALA A 287 10.21 -10.83 12.34
N LEU A 288 8.97 -10.64 11.85
CA LEU A 288 7.77 -10.86 12.65
C LEU A 288 7.66 -12.31 13.12
N LEU A 289 7.86 -13.28 12.23
CA LEU A 289 7.81 -14.71 12.60
C LEU A 289 8.84 -15.06 13.66
N GLU A 290 10.07 -14.51 13.57
CA GLU A 290 11.14 -14.76 14.53
C GLU A 290 10.92 -14.05 15.88
N THR A 291 10.20 -12.92 15.91
CA THR A 291 10.09 -12.06 17.11
C THR A 291 8.69 -11.97 17.68
N ARG A 292 7.68 -12.66 17.09
CA ARG A 292 6.29 -12.60 17.57
C ARG A 292 6.09 -13.10 19.00
N ASP A 293 6.95 -14.00 19.46
CA ASP A 293 7.01 -14.48 20.85
C ASP A 293 5.62 -14.82 21.44
N GLY A 294 4.95 -15.81 20.84
CA GLY A 294 3.62 -16.27 21.24
C GLY A 294 2.43 -15.48 20.71
N VAL A 295 2.61 -14.27 20.14
CA VAL A 295 1.50 -13.55 19.50
C VAL A 295 0.95 -14.36 18.33
N PRO A 296 -0.37 -14.64 18.29
CA PRO A 296 -0.98 -15.32 17.15
C PRO A 296 -0.95 -14.41 15.92
N VAL A 297 -0.42 -14.90 14.80
CA VAL A 297 -0.21 -14.08 13.59
C VAL A 297 -0.83 -14.74 12.37
N THR A 298 -1.59 -13.95 11.61
CA THR A 298 -1.97 -14.26 10.23
C THR A 298 -1.44 -13.17 9.30
N THR A 299 -0.76 -13.57 8.23
CA THR A 299 -0.28 -12.65 7.20
C THR A 299 -1.24 -12.65 6.01
N VAL A 300 -1.72 -11.47 5.61
CA VAL A 300 -2.51 -11.29 4.40
C VAL A 300 -1.65 -10.63 3.34
N ARG A 301 -1.52 -11.29 2.17
CA ARG A 301 -0.70 -10.83 1.04
C ARG A 301 -1.60 -10.44 -0.14
N PRO A 302 -2.05 -9.21 -0.26
CA PRO A 302 -2.75 -8.77 -1.46
C PRO A 302 -1.78 -8.61 -2.64
N SER A 303 -2.31 -8.76 -3.86
CA SER A 303 -1.66 -8.28 -5.09
C SER A 303 -1.76 -6.75 -5.18
N ILE A 304 -1.68 -6.15 -6.37
CA ILE A 304 -1.84 -4.69 -6.54
C ILE A 304 -3.27 -4.33 -6.18
N ILE A 305 -3.46 -3.58 -5.09
CA ILE A 305 -4.79 -3.13 -4.67
C ILE A 305 -5.20 -1.94 -5.53
N GLU A 306 -6.33 -2.08 -6.22
CA GLU A 306 -6.92 -1.08 -7.08
C GLU A 306 -8.32 -0.67 -6.62
N SER A 307 -9.02 0.16 -7.41
CA SER A 307 -10.34 0.68 -7.09
C SER A 307 -11.34 -0.40 -6.69
N ALA A 308 -12.34 -0.03 -5.91
CA ALA A 308 -13.39 -0.91 -5.45
C ALA A 308 -14.23 -1.45 -6.62
N MET A 309 -14.58 -2.73 -6.57
CA MET A 309 -15.52 -3.33 -7.49
C MET A 309 -16.96 -2.93 -7.15
N ALA A 310 -17.31 -2.94 -5.88
CA ALA A 310 -18.65 -2.64 -5.40
C ALA A 310 -18.66 -1.71 -4.17
N GLU A 311 -17.75 -1.89 -3.21
CA GLU A 311 -17.82 -1.29 -1.88
C GLU A 311 -16.62 -0.37 -1.56
N PRO A 312 -16.83 0.87 -1.08
CA PRO A 312 -18.10 1.50 -0.64
C PRO A 312 -19.01 1.91 -1.81
N ARG A 313 -18.46 2.08 -3.00
CA ARG A 313 -19.12 2.27 -4.29
C ARG A 313 -18.20 1.83 -5.42
N PRO A 314 -18.75 1.41 -6.57
CA PRO A 314 -17.93 1.05 -7.73
C PRO A 314 -16.96 2.16 -8.12
N GLY A 315 -15.71 1.79 -8.40
CA GLY A 315 -14.65 2.71 -8.82
C GLY A 315 -14.06 3.58 -7.69
N TRP A 316 -14.49 3.42 -6.44
CA TRP A 316 -13.88 4.19 -5.35
C TRP A 316 -12.39 3.85 -5.20
N ILE A 317 -11.57 4.89 -5.17
CA ILE A 317 -10.13 4.81 -4.94
C ILE A 317 -9.67 6.01 -4.12
N ARG A 318 -8.59 5.86 -3.36
CA ARG A 318 -8.00 6.94 -2.58
C ARG A 318 -6.52 7.10 -2.87
N GLY A 319 -6.17 8.25 -3.37
CA GLY A 319 -4.79 8.61 -3.71
C GLY A 319 -4.53 8.58 -5.21
N PHE A 320 -3.31 8.91 -5.59
CA PHE A 320 -2.84 8.99 -6.97
C PHE A 320 -1.45 8.38 -7.00
N ARG A 321 -1.34 7.05 -7.16
CA ARG A 321 -0.09 6.35 -6.81
C ARG A 321 0.40 5.30 -7.80
N MET A 322 -0.46 4.40 -8.26
CA MET A 322 -0.04 3.20 -9.00
C MET A 322 -0.24 3.36 -10.51
N ALA A 323 -1.42 2.99 -10.99
CA ALA A 323 -1.75 3.06 -12.40
C ALA A 323 -2.24 4.45 -12.81
N GLU A 324 -2.83 5.22 -11.88
CA GLU A 324 -3.50 6.49 -12.18
C GLU A 324 -2.58 7.53 -12.85
N PRO A 325 -1.31 7.75 -12.42
CA PRO A 325 -0.43 8.67 -13.13
C PRO A 325 -0.23 8.29 -14.60
N VAL A 326 -0.11 6.99 -14.88
CA VAL A 326 0.06 6.46 -16.24
C VAL A 326 -1.24 6.63 -17.05
N ILE A 327 -2.35 6.25 -16.47
CA ILE A 327 -3.69 6.32 -17.08
C ILE A 327 -4.04 7.79 -17.43
N ILE A 328 -3.86 8.71 -16.48
CA ILE A 328 -4.17 10.13 -16.72
C ILE A 328 -3.21 10.76 -17.73
N SER A 329 -1.93 10.39 -17.71
CA SER A 329 -0.98 10.89 -18.72
C SER A 329 -1.32 10.40 -20.12
N TYR A 330 -1.80 9.16 -20.24
CA TYR A 330 -2.30 8.64 -21.49
C TYR A 330 -3.58 9.39 -21.94
N ALA A 331 -4.53 9.56 -21.04
CA ALA A 331 -5.77 10.28 -21.32
C ALA A 331 -5.54 11.73 -21.76
N ARG A 332 -4.48 12.37 -21.27
CA ARG A 332 -4.04 13.70 -21.67
C ARG A 332 -3.21 13.72 -22.97
N GLY A 333 -3.02 12.55 -23.62
CA GLY A 333 -2.21 12.44 -24.83
C GLY A 333 -0.69 12.61 -24.62
N LEU A 334 -0.24 12.68 -23.35
CA LEU A 334 1.18 12.87 -22.98
C LEU A 334 1.98 11.57 -23.09
N LEU A 335 1.33 10.42 -22.95
CA LEU A 335 1.93 9.09 -22.99
C LEU A 335 1.36 8.31 -24.17
N LYS A 336 2.22 7.92 -25.12
CA LYS A 336 1.86 7.14 -26.31
C LYS A 336 2.40 5.72 -26.30
N GLU A 337 3.39 5.48 -25.46
CA GLU A 337 4.14 4.23 -25.39
C GLU A 337 4.37 3.85 -23.94
N PHE A 338 4.25 2.58 -23.61
CA PHE A 338 4.52 2.05 -22.28
C PHE A 338 5.37 0.79 -22.37
N PRO A 339 6.45 0.70 -21.57
CA PRO A 339 7.29 -0.50 -21.58
C PRO A 339 6.54 -1.65 -20.93
N GLY A 340 6.08 -2.58 -21.72
CA GLY A 340 5.38 -3.76 -21.24
C GLY A 340 5.42 -4.87 -22.27
N ILE A 341 5.18 -6.09 -21.81
CA ILE A 341 4.93 -7.23 -22.67
C ILE A 341 3.41 -7.34 -22.78
N PRO A 342 2.81 -7.22 -23.99
CA PRO A 342 1.36 -7.23 -24.15
C PRO A 342 0.66 -8.44 -23.53
N GLU A 343 1.33 -9.59 -23.56
CA GLU A 343 0.87 -10.87 -22.98
C GLU A 343 1.16 -11.00 -21.49
N GLY A 344 1.94 -10.07 -20.92
CA GLY A 344 2.27 -10.06 -19.49
C GLY A 344 1.02 -9.85 -18.63
N VAL A 345 0.92 -10.58 -17.53
CA VAL A 345 -0.18 -10.49 -16.57
C VAL A 345 0.13 -9.42 -15.54
N VAL A 346 -0.82 -8.54 -15.28
CA VAL A 346 -0.84 -7.61 -14.14
C VAL A 346 -1.82 -8.17 -13.12
N ASP A 347 -1.31 -8.55 -11.95
CA ASP A 347 -2.17 -9.06 -10.88
C ASP A 347 -2.70 -7.90 -10.05
N VAL A 348 -3.95 -7.52 -10.31
CA VAL A 348 -4.66 -6.46 -9.59
C VAL A 348 -5.86 -7.06 -8.87
N ILE A 349 -6.18 -6.52 -7.71
CA ILE A 349 -7.29 -6.96 -6.88
C ILE A 349 -8.08 -5.76 -6.37
N PRO A 350 -9.41 -5.73 -6.46
CA PRO A 350 -10.24 -4.67 -5.88
C PRO A 350 -10.05 -4.56 -4.37
N VAL A 351 -10.04 -3.32 -3.86
CA VAL A 351 -9.83 -3.04 -2.43
C VAL A 351 -10.88 -3.69 -1.54
N ASP A 352 -12.12 -3.75 -1.97
CA ASP A 352 -13.22 -4.37 -1.24
C ASP A 352 -13.06 -5.89 -1.09
N MET A 353 -12.42 -6.57 -2.05
CA MET A 353 -12.05 -7.99 -1.92
C MET A 353 -10.97 -8.19 -0.84
N VAL A 354 -10.00 -7.31 -0.78
CA VAL A 354 -8.95 -7.35 0.27
C VAL A 354 -9.55 -7.06 1.64
N VAL A 355 -10.45 -6.09 1.73
CA VAL A 355 -11.20 -5.75 2.94
C VAL A 355 -12.02 -6.96 3.42
N ALA A 356 -12.77 -7.59 2.51
CA ALA A 356 -13.57 -8.78 2.83
C ALA A 356 -12.69 -9.93 3.35
N ALA A 357 -11.54 -10.18 2.73
CA ALA A 357 -10.60 -11.20 3.18
C ALA A 357 -10.06 -10.92 4.59
N ILE A 358 -9.68 -9.67 4.90
CA ILE A 358 -9.19 -9.30 6.23
C ILE A 358 -10.29 -9.46 7.28
N ILE A 359 -11.53 -9.06 6.98
CA ILE A 359 -12.67 -9.23 7.89
C ILE A 359 -12.96 -10.72 8.13
N ALA A 360 -12.90 -11.55 7.08
CA ALA A 360 -13.09 -13.00 7.21
C ALA A 360 -11.98 -13.64 8.07
N VAL A 361 -10.73 -13.22 7.92
CA VAL A 361 -9.61 -13.66 8.76
C VAL A 361 -9.80 -13.21 10.21
N ALA A 362 -10.28 -12.00 10.44
CA ALA A 362 -10.60 -11.51 11.79
C ALA A 362 -11.70 -12.34 12.45
N ALA A 363 -12.75 -12.68 11.71
CA ALA A 363 -13.85 -13.50 12.19
C ALA A 363 -13.47 -14.98 12.41
N ALA A 364 -12.57 -15.50 11.57
CA ALA A 364 -12.06 -16.87 11.73
C ALA A 364 -11.18 -17.02 12.98
N GLY A 365 -10.51 -15.94 13.38
CA GLY A 365 -9.52 -15.97 14.46
C GLY A 365 -8.19 -16.59 14.01
N PRO A 366 -7.21 -16.71 14.92
CA PRO A 366 -5.92 -17.32 14.64
C PRO A 366 -6.03 -18.84 14.46
N ASP A 367 -5.18 -19.39 13.58
CA ASP A 367 -5.07 -20.85 13.43
C ASP A 367 -4.33 -21.43 14.65
N PRO A 368 -4.91 -22.43 15.33
CA PRO A 368 -4.24 -23.07 16.48
C PRO A 368 -2.93 -23.78 16.12
N SER A 369 -2.74 -24.15 14.85
CA SER A 369 -1.52 -24.82 14.38
C SER A 369 -0.32 -23.88 14.24
N GLY A 370 -0.54 -22.56 14.25
CA GLY A 370 0.51 -21.56 14.19
C GLY A 370 0.26 -20.44 13.17
N PRO A 371 1.31 -19.72 12.78
CA PRO A 371 1.20 -18.62 11.81
C PRO A 371 0.70 -19.08 10.46
N THR A 372 -0.28 -18.38 9.90
CA THR A 372 -0.87 -18.67 8.59
C THR A 372 -0.67 -17.51 7.61
N VAL A 373 -0.82 -17.84 6.33
CA VAL A 373 -0.72 -16.86 5.23
C VAL A 373 -1.91 -17.02 4.31
N TYR A 374 -2.52 -15.90 3.92
CA TYR A 374 -3.55 -15.84 2.87
C TYR A 374 -3.12 -14.89 1.76
N GLN A 375 -3.22 -15.32 0.51
CA GLN A 375 -2.95 -14.51 -0.66
C GLN A 375 -4.27 -14.03 -1.27
N VAL A 376 -4.40 -12.72 -1.45
CA VAL A 376 -5.60 -12.11 -2.04
C VAL A 376 -5.22 -11.53 -3.39
N ALA A 377 -5.41 -12.34 -4.43
CA ALA A 377 -4.92 -12.09 -5.78
C ALA A 377 -5.87 -12.65 -6.84
N SER A 378 -5.92 -12.04 -8.02
CA SER A 378 -6.76 -12.45 -9.14
C SER A 378 -6.02 -13.25 -10.20
N GLY A 379 -4.70 -13.07 -10.31
CA GLY A 379 -3.89 -13.47 -11.46
C GLY A 379 -3.87 -14.96 -11.79
N ALA A 380 -4.21 -15.84 -10.83
CA ALA A 380 -4.31 -17.27 -11.08
C ALA A 380 -5.66 -17.68 -11.71
N ARG A 381 -6.76 -16.96 -11.38
CA ARG A 381 -8.12 -17.28 -11.83
C ARG A 381 -8.60 -16.39 -12.95
N GLN A 382 -8.30 -15.09 -12.90
CA GLN A 382 -8.68 -14.07 -13.87
C GLN A 382 -7.46 -13.21 -14.20
N PRO A 383 -6.48 -13.73 -14.96
CA PRO A 383 -5.29 -12.98 -15.32
C PRO A 383 -5.66 -11.79 -16.21
N LEU A 384 -5.40 -10.57 -15.74
CA LEU A 384 -5.51 -9.36 -16.56
C LEU A 384 -4.21 -9.16 -17.33
N ARG A 385 -4.27 -9.17 -18.67
CA ARG A 385 -3.10 -8.91 -19.52
C ARG A 385 -2.92 -7.41 -19.75
N TYR A 386 -1.68 -6.98 -19.93
CA TYR A 386 -1.38 -5.59 -20.27
C TYR A 386 -2.17 -5.09 -21.48
N ARG A 387 -2.26 -5.90 -22.52
CA ARG A 387 -3.04 -5.62 -23.72
C ARG A 387 -4.50 -5.32 -23.37
N GLU A 388 -5.14 -6.16 -22.60
CA GLU A 388 -6.54 -6.05 -22.21
C GLU A 388 -6.77 -4.78 -21.38
N MET A 389 -5.90 -4.52 -20.40
CA MET A 389 -5.95 -3.32 -19.58
C MET A 389 -5.86 -2.04 -20.43
N VAL A 390 -4.91 -2.00 -21.36
CA VAL A 390 -4.72 -0.84 -22.24
C VAL A 390 -5.88 -0.65 -23.19
N THR A 391 -6.45 -1.73 -23.74
CA THR A 391 -7.63 -1.70 -24.61
C THR A 391 -8.80 -1.10 -23.86
N THR A 392 -9.10 -1.57 -22.65
CA THR A 392 -10.19 -1.05 -21.82
C THR A 392 -10.00 0.43 -21.49
N ILE A 393 -8.78 0.86 -21.13
CA ILE A 393 -8.46 2.27 -20.85
C ILE A 393 -8.68 3.12 -22.10
N ARG A 394 -8.25 2.65 -23.27
CA ARG A 394 -8.44 3.36 -24.54
C ARG A 394 -9.90 3.49 -24.91
N GLU A 395 -10.69 2.41 -24.83
CA GLU A 395 -12.13 2.41 -25.08
C GLU A 395 -12.83 3.43 -24.19
N TRP A 396 -12.55 3.40 -22.88
CA TRP A 396 -13.11 4.36 -21.93
C TRP A 396 -12.84 5.82 -22.32
N PHE A 397 -11.59 6.20 -22.60
CA PHE A 397 -11.26 7.59 -22.96
C PHE A 397 -11.59 7.96 -24.40
N THR A 398 -11.94 7.01 -25.24
CA THR A 398 -12.54 7.28 -26.55
C THR A 398 -14.01 7.70 -26.39
N GLU A 399 -14.74 7.05 -25.49
CA GLU A 399 -16.14 7.37 -25.18
C GLU A 399 -16.27 8.56 -24.23
N HIS A 400 -15.30 8.73 -23.31
CA HIS A 400 -15.28 9.74 -22.25
C HIS A 400 -13.98 10.56 -22.31
N PRO A 401 -13.74 11.37 -23.37
CA PRO A 401 -12.49 12.07 -23.54
C PRO A 401 -12.28 13.15 -22.49
N LEU A 402 -11.04 13.36 -22.09
CA LEU A 402 -10.66 14.59 -21.42
C LEU A 402 -10.65 15.74 -22.44
N TYR A 403 -10.80 16.96 -21.95
CA TYR A 403 -10.80 18.16 -22.79
C TYR A 403 -9.54 18.99 -22.56
N ASP A 404 -9.02 19.57 -23.62
CA ASP A 404 -7.93 20.51 -23.54
C ASP A 404 -8.39 21.91 -23.02
N LYS A 405 -7.46 22.88 -22.99
CA LYS A 405 -7.76 24.25 -22.51
C LYS A 405 -8.70 25.00 -23.42
N GLU A 406 -8.75 24.62 -24.67
CA GLU A 406 -9.59 25.19 -25.72
C GLU A 406 -10.97 24.51 -25.76
N GLY A 407 -11.22 23.52 -24.87
CA GLY A 407 -12.49 22.78 -24.80
C GLY A 407 -12.65 21.74 -25.91
N GLN A 408 -11.55 21.32 -26.57
CA GLN A 408 -11.57 20.27 -27.57
C GLN A 408 -11.31 18.89 -26.91
N PRO A 409 -11.99 17.83 -27.37
CA PRO A 409 -11.75 16.50 -26.85
C PRO A 409 -10.34 16.00 -27.20
N ILE A 410 -9.61 15.51 -26.23
CA ILE A 410 -8.28 14.93 -26.42
C ILE A 410 -8.44 13.52 -26.98
N LEU A 411 -8.01 13.33 -28.23
CA LEU A 411 -8.00 12.02 -28.86
C LEU A 411 -6.85 11.18 -28.35
N VAL A 412 -7.14 10.09 -27.64
CA VAL A 412 -6.13 9.18 -27.12
C VAL A 412 -5.50 8.36 -28.27
N PRO A 413 -4.16 8.30 -28.35
CA PRO A 413 -3.46 7.58 -29.41
C PRO A 413 -3.61 6.07 -29.24
N GLU A 414 -3.30 5.33 -30.30
CA GLU A 414 -3.06 3.90 -30.15
C GLU A 414 -1.83 3.66 -29.27
N TRP A 415 -1.99 2.77 -28.29
CA TRP A 415 -0.92 2.47 -27.35
C TRP A 415 0.04 1.46 -27.95
N SER A 416 1.31 1.79 -27.99
CA SER A 416 2.36 0.87 -28.45
C SER A 416 3.20 0.32 -27.29
N PHE A 417 3.74 -0.87 -27.49
CA PHE A 417 4.59 -1.58 -26.55
C PHE A 417 6.02 -1.68 -27.08
N PRO A 418 6.80 -0.60 -27.13
CA PRO A 418 8.18 -0.65 -27.57
C PRO A 418 9.03 -1.44 -26.58
N GLY A 419 10.07 -2.08 -27.09
CA GLY A 419 11.03 -2.78 -26.23
C GLY A 419 11.64 -1.84 -25.17
N ARG A 420 11.95 -2.37 -24.00
CA ARG A 420 12.44 -1.63 -22.81
C ARG A 420 13.57 -0.63 -23.14
N GLY A 421 14.56 -1.05 -23.91
CA GLY A 421 15.70 -0.20 -24.27
C GLY A 421 15.29 1.07 -25.04
N ARG A 422 14.26 0.99 -25.89
CA ARG A 422 13.73 2.16 -26.62
C ARG A 422 13.04 3.14 -25.67
N VAL A 423 12.25 2.65 -24.74
CA VAL A 423 11.57 3.48 -23.73
C VAL A 423 12.57 4.14 -22.80
N GLU A 424 13.55 3.40 -22.28
CA GLU A 424 14.62 3.97 -21.45
C GLU A 424 15.39 5.08 -22.17
N GLN A 425 15.66 4.88 -23.47
CA GLN A 425 16.34 5.91 -24.29
C GLN A 425 15.47 7.15 -24.48
N GLN A 426 14.18 6.97 -24.75
CA GLN A 426 13.23 8.10 -24.89
C GLN A 426 13.07 8.86 -23.58
N LEU A 427 12.93 8.15 -22.45
CA LEU A 427 12.83 8.76 -21.13
C LEU A 427 14.11 9.52 -20.75
N ARG A 428 15.28 8.96 -21.04
CA ARG A 428 16.57 9.69 -20.85
C ARG A 428 16.64 10.95 -21.69
N ARG A 429 16.17 10.89 -22.96
CA ARG A 429 16.12 12.06 -23.85
C ARG A 429 15.14 13.10 -23.32
N ALA A 430 13.93 12.69 -22.92
CA ALA A 430 12.93 13.58 -22.34
C ALA A 430 13.43 14.22 -21.05
N THR A 431 14.01 13.46 -20.14
CA THR A 431 14.59 13.97 -18.88
C THR A 431 15.73 14.99 -19.15
N ASN A 432 16.57 14.73 -20.14
CA ASN A 432 17.65 15.65 -20.51
C ASN A 432 17.11 16.92 -21.18
N LEU A 433 16.05 16.81 -21.98
CA LEU A 433 15.35 17.96 -22.58
C LEU A 433 14.67 18.81 -21.51
N LEU A 434 13.99 18.17 -20.53
CA LEU A 434 13.37 18.84 -19.39
C LEU A 434 14.40 19.59 -18.54
N LYS A 435 15.52 18.95 -18.18
CA LYS A 435 16.63 19.58 -17.45
C LYS A 435 17.24 20.76 -18.23
N ARG A 436 17.22 20.71 -19.56
CA ARG A 436 17.65 21.86 -20.42
C ARG A 436 16.55 22.92 -20.50
N GLY A 437 15.28 22.54 -20.61
CA GLY A 437 14.12 23.42 -20.60
C GLY A 437 13.96 24.15 -19.27
N GLU A 438 14.09 23.49 -18.13
CA GLU A 438 14.13 24.13 -16.80
C GLU A 438 15.21 25.20 -16.68
N LYS A 439 16.39 24.95 -17.27
CA LYS A 439 17.48 25.94 -17.32
C LYS A 439 17.16 27.15 -18.21
N LEU A 440 16.42 26.95 -19.30
CA LEU A 440 15.99 28.01 -20.22
C LEU A 440 14.82 28.82 -19.62
N ILE A 441 13.84 28.15 -19.00
CA ILE A 441 12.67 28.79 -18.35
C ILE A 441 13.12 29.59 -17.13
N ALA A 442 14.09 29.11 -16.36
CA ALA A 442 14.69 29.85 -15.23
C ALA A 442 15.45 31.11 -15.69
N ALA A 443 15.79 31.24 -16.98
CA ALA A 443 16.45 32.37 -17.57
C ALA A 443 15.49 33.39 -18.23
N LEU A 444 14.17 33.08 -18.31
CA LEU A 444 13.19 33.97 -18.91
C LEU A 444 12.44 34.83 -17.88
N PRO A 445 12.26 36.13 -18.10
CA PRO A 445 11.68 37.06 -17.13
C PRO A 445 10.13 37.09 -17.15
N VAL A 446 9.41 35.97 -17.40
CA VAL A 446 7.94 35.96 -17.57
C VAL A 446 7.25 35.39 -16.35
N ARG A 447 6.54 36.28 -15.62
CA ARG A 447 5.61 35.93 -14.53
C ARG A 447 4.25 35.57 -15.14
N GLY A 448 3.78 34.37 -15.00
CA GLY A 448 2.40 34.00 -15.31
C GLY A 448 2.17 32.58 -15.83
N SER A 449 3.02 32.04 -16.68
CA SER A 449 2.85 30.71 -17.27
C SER A 449 3.67 29.60 -16.58
N GLN A 450 4.45 29.95 -15.56
CA GLN A 450 5.36 29.02 -14.90
C GLN A 450 4.65 27.95 -14.06
N ALA A 451 3.52 28.27 -13.43
CA ALA A 451 2.82 27.34 -12.54
C ALA A 451 2.17 26.16 -13.30
N GLU A 452 1.68 26.40 -14.51
CA GLU A 452 1.02 25.36 -15.32
C GLU A 452 2.03 24.44 -16.02
N ILE A 453 3.11 25.01 -16.55
CA ILE A 453 4.21 24.24 -17.16
C ILE A 453 4.89 23.37 -16.09
N VAL A 454 5.01 23.86 -14.85
CA VAL A 454 5.55 23.12 -13.71
C VAL A 454 4.60 21.97 -13.33
N SER A 455 3.26 22.15 -13.37
CA SER A 455 2.29 21.09 -13.10
C SER A 455 2.39 19.94 -14.11
N ASP A 456 2.46 20.27 -15.40
CA ASP A 456 2.58 19.25 -16.45
C ASP A 456 3.96 18.56 -16.43
N LEU A 457 5.01 19.28 -16.03
CA LEU A 457 6.34 18.74 -15.82
C LEU A 457 6.43 17.86 -14.57
N GLU A 458 5.72 18.19 -13.50
CA GLU A 458 5.61 17.35 -12.29
C GLU A 458 4.88 16.04 -12.59
N VAL A 459 3.77 16.08 -13.34
CA VAL A 459 3.05 14.88 -13.78
C VAL A 459 3.96 14.01 -14.65
N LEU A 460 4.66 14.59 -15.61
CA LEU A 460 5.61 13.88 -16.47
C LEU A 460 6.79 13.31 -15.67
N HIS A 461 7.27 14.01 -14.65
CA HIS A 461 8.32 13.53 -13.74
C HIS A 461 7.84 12.35 -12.88
N ILE A 462 6.59 12.39 -12.42
CA ILE A 462 5.94 11.28 -11.68
C ILE A 462 5.79 10.07 -12.58
N VAL A 463 5.32 10.25 -13.83
CA VAL A 463 5.21 9.17 -14.83
C VAL A 463 6.57 8.57 -15.15
N ILE A 464 7.59 9.41 -15.40
CA ILE A 464 8.95 8.96 -15.67
C ILE A 464 9.50 8.14 -14.50
N ARG A 465 9.29 8.57 -13.26
CA ARG A 465 9.69 7.83 -12.06
C ARG A 465 8.95 6.50 -11.93
N HIS A 466 7.64 6.47 -12.15
CA HIS A 466 6.84 5.25 -12.05
C HIS A 466 7.16 4.26 -13.19
N VAL A 467 7.34 4.74 -14.41
CA VAL A 467 7.71 3.90 -15.56
C VAL A 467 9.10 3.28 -15.42
N ILE A 468 10.08 4.03 -14.86
CA ILE A 468 11.42 3.51 -14.59
C ILE A 468 11.40 2.53 -13.41
N CYS A 469 10.51 2.73 -12.43
CA CYS A 469 10.39 1.89 -11.24
C CYS A 469 9.57 0.63 -11.43
N ILE A 470 8.81 0.47 -12.53
CA ILE A 470 8.15 -0.80 -12.84
C ILE A 470 9.25 -1.78 -13.28
N PRO A 471 9.57 -2.81 -12.47
CA PRO A 471 10.54 -3.81 -12.87
C PRO A 471 10.07 -4.49 -14.14
N PRO A 472 10.98 -5.04 -14.96
CA PRO A 472 10.58 -5.83 -16.10
C PRO A 472 9.82 -7.04 -15.61
N LYS A 473 8.50 -6.95 -15.59
CA LYS A 473 7.62 -8.04 -15.17
C LYS A 473 7.55 -9.10 -16.26
N ASN A 474 8.64 -9.83 -16.45
CA ASN A 474 8.55 -11.08 -17.14
C ASN A 474 8.13 -12.23 -16.21
N HIS A 475 8.02 -11.98 -14.89
CA HIS A 475 7.89 -13.07 -13.94
C HIS A 475 7.29 -12.59 -12.62
N ILE A 476 6.01 -12.24 -12.61
CA ILE A 476 5.24 -12.34 -11.38
C ILE A 476 4.96 -13.82 -11.20
N ALA A 477 5.45 -14.40 -10.11
CA ALA A 477 5.01 -15.72 -9.70
C ALA A 477 3.47 -15.70 -9.68
N LYS A 478 2.83 -16.68 -10.33
CA LYS A 478 1.38 -16.82 -10.25
C LYS A 478 1.02 -17.04 -8.79
N CYS A 479 0.41 -16.07 -8.16
CA CYS A 479 -0.20 -16.25 -6.85
C CYS A 479 -1.40 -17.18 -7.04
N GLY A 480 -1.30 -18.40 -6.62
CA GLY A 480 -2.42 -19.34 -6.69
C GLY A 480 -2.01 -20.78 -6.61
N ALA A 481 -2.02 -21.33 -5.39
CA ALA A 481 -2.44 -22.72 -5.26
C ALA A 481 -3.98 -22.74 -5.35
N PRO A 482 -4.60 -23.73 -6.01
CA PRO A 482 -6.05 -23.89 -5.91
C PRO A 482 -6.38 -24.08 -4.42
N PHE A 483 -7.38 -23.38 -3.95
CA PHE A 483 -7.99 -23.55 -2.63
C PHE A 483 -8.51 -25.00 -2.53
N HIS A 484 -7.63 -25.95 -2.26
CA HIS A 484 -7.98 -27.33 -2.00
C HIS A 484 -7.99 -27.51 -0.50
N GLY A 485 -9.17 -27.40 0.07
CA GLY A 485 -9.39 -27.87 1.41
C GLY A 485 -10.42 -27.20 2.29
N ARG A 486 -10.91 -25.99 1.97
CA ARG A 486 -11.99 -25.36 2.77
C ARG A 486 -12.90 -24.47 1.90
N GLN A 487 -13.49 -25.04 0.84
CA GLN A 487 -14.44 -24.32 -0.02
C GLN A 487 -15.76 -23.95 0.68
N GLU A 488 -16.01 -24.42 1.90
CA GLU A 488 -17.25 -24.13 2.61
C GLU A 488 -17.26 -22.79 3.36
N PHE A 489 -16.11 -22.13 3.55
CA PHE A 489 -16.01 -20.88 4.33
C PHE A 489 -16.23 -19.59 3.51
N PHE A 490 -16.25 -19.66 2.19
CA PHE A 490 -16.37 -18.47 1.31
C PHE A 490 -17.61 -18.45 0.41
N ARG A 491 -18.72 -19.07 0.85
CA ARG A 491 -20.04 -18.61 0.37
C ARG A 491 -20.33 -17.31 1.09
N CYS A 492 -19.89 -16.24 0.47
CA CYS A 492 -20.01 -14.89 0.99
C CYS A 492 -21.41 -14.36 0.65
N ASP A 493 -22.36 -14.50 1.55
CA ASP A 493 -23.60 -13.72 1.55
C ASP A 493 -23.39 -12.25 1.97
N ILE A 494 -22.11 -11.79 1.95
CA ILE A 494 -21.76 -10.40 2.21
C ILE A 494 -22.22 -9.46 1.08
N PHE A 495 -22.62 -10.00 -0.09
CA PHE A 495 -23.10 -9.21 -1.22
C PHE A 495 -24.63 -9.03 -1.26
N SER A 496 -25.38 -9.51 -0.27
CA SER A 496 -26.84 -9.43 -0.21
C SER A 496 -27.36 -8.67 1.00
N ALA A 497 -26.67 -7.60 1.43
CA ALA A 497 -27.21 -6.67 2.43
C ALA A 497 -26.80 -5.23 2.10
#